data_dd08d7cc2cd614eeb96169019f394872
#
_entry.id   dd08d7cc2cd614eeb96169019f394872
#
_cell.length_a   1.000
_cell.length_b   1.000
_cell.length_c   1.000
_cell.angle_alpha   90.00
_cell.angle_beta   90.00
_cell.angle_gamma   90.00
#
_symmetry.space_group_name_H-M   'P 1'
#
loop_
_entity.id
_entity.type
_entity.pdbx_description
1 polymer ?
#
loop_
_entity_poly.entity_id
_entity_poly.type
_entity_poly.pdbx_seq_one_letter_code
_entity_poly.pdbx_strand_id
1 'polypeptide(L)'
;MTLQIGFLLFPGIQQLDLTGPYDVLGSLPDVKLHLVWKDLAPVTSSTGLVFTPTMTYADCPTLDVLCVPGGSGVGPLMEDPQTLDFLRAQALTARYVTSVCTGSLVLGAAGLLRGRKIGRA
;
A
#
# COMPACT_ATOMS: atom_id res chain seq x y z
N MET A 1 4.47 7.11 21.10
CA MET A 1 3.38 6.84 20.15
C MET A 1 3.90 6.02 18.99
N THR A 2 3.26 4.90 18.71
CA THR A 2 3.70 4.00 17.64
C THR A 2 3.05 4.41 16.32
N LEU A 3 3.86 4.64 15.28
CA LEU A 3 3.34 4.91 13.95
C LEU A 3 2.91 3.60 13.28
N GLN A 4 1.69 3.56 12.78
CA GLN A 4 1.15 2.43 12.02
C GLN A 4 1.38 2.70 10.54
N ILE A 5 2.22 1.89 9.89
CA ILE A 5 2.57 2.07 8.48
C ILE A 5 2.09 0.83 7.72
N GLY A 6 1.22 1.02 6.74
CA GLY A 6 0.70 -0.06 5.93
C GLY A 6 1.15 0.03 4.48
N PHE A 7 1.57 -1.10 3.95
CA PHE A 7 1.92 -1.26 2.54
C PHE A 7 0.88 -2.15 1.88
N LEU A 8 0.29 -1.67 0.79
CA LEU A 8 -0.61 -2.50 0.00
C LEU A 8 0.19 -3.59 -0.69
N LEU A 9 -0.14 -4.84 -0.41
CA LEU A 9 0.45 -6.00 -1.05
C LEU A 9 -0.55 -6.54 -2.06
N PHE A 10 -0.11 -6.92 -3.25
CA PHE A 10 -1.02 -7.42 -4.29
C PHE A 10 -0.28 -8.29 -5.30
N PRO A 11 -0.99 -9.21 -6.00
CA PRO A 11 -0.37 -10.02 -7.05
C PRO A 11 0.18 -9.14 -8.17
N GLY A 12 1.39 -9.45 -8.62
CA GLY A 12 2.08 -8.66 -9.63
C GLY A 12 2.75 -7.39 -9.12
N ILE A 13 2.89 -7.26 -7.79
CA ILE A 13 3.61 -6.14 -7.18
C ILE A 13 5.06 -6.10 -7.65
N GLN A 14 5.60 -4.89 -7.84
CA GLN A 14 7.03 -4.70 -8.09
C GLN A 14 7.76 -4.80 -6.75
N GLN A 15 8.53 -5.85 -6.58
CA GLN A 15 9.15 -6.19 -5.29
C GLN A 15 9.97 -5.05 -4.69
N LEU A 16 10.80 -4.38 -5.49
CA LEU A 16 11.65 -3.31 -4.96
C LEU A 16 10.84 -2.10 -4.47
N ASP A 17 9.70 -1.81 -5.09
CA ASP A 17 8.81 -0.73 -4.67
C ASP A 17 8.21 -0.98 -3.27
N LEU A 18 8.16 -2.22 -2.86
CA LEU A 18 7.74 -2.61 -1.52
C LEU A 18 8.94 -2.67 -0.57
N THR A 19 9.96 -3.45 -0.92
CA THR A 19 11.06 -3.77 0.00
C THR A 19 11.96 -2.59 0.28
N GLY A 20 12.12 -1.66 -0.66
CA GLY A 20 12.89 -0.43 -0.45
C GLY A 20 12.31 0.43 0.67
N PRO A 21 11.08 0.94 0.51
CA PRO A 21 10.43 1.72 1.57
C PRO A 21 10.22 0.93 2.86
N TYR A 22 9.88 -0.35 2.76
CA TYR A 22 9.68 -1.19 3.93
C TYR A 22 10.95 -1.25 4.79
N ASP A 23 12.10 -1.46 4.17
CA ASP A 23 13.37 -1.55 4.86
C ASP A 23 13.75 -0.22 5.50
N VAL A 24 13.61 0.87 4.75
CA VAL A 24 13.95 2.22 5.24
C VAL A 24 13.04 2.64 6.40
N LEU A 25 11.73 2.50 6.23
CA LEU A 25 10.78 2.91 7.26
C LEU A 25 10.83 2.00 8.48
N GLY A 26 11.14 0.73 8.29
CA GLY A 26 11.26 -0.23 9.38
C GLY A 26 12.45 0.05 10.30
N SER A 27 13.42 0.85 9.86
CA SER A 27 14.56 1.24 10.70
C SER A 27 14.25 2.40 11.65
N LEU A 28 13.10 3.05 11.50
CA LEU A 28 12.69 4.13 12.38
C LEU A 28 12.26 3.59 13.76
N PRO A 29 12.46 4.37 14.84
CA PRO A 29 11.95 3.96 16.14
C PRO A 29 10.42 4.06 16.22
N ASP A 30 9.80 3.21 17.02
CA ASP A 30 8.37 3.23 17.31
C ASP A 30 7.48 3.17 16.07
N VAL A 31 7.83 2.29 15.12
CA VAL A 31 7.00 2.01 13.96
C VAL A 31 6.51 0.58 14.01
N LYS A 32 5.29 0.37 13.47
CA LYS A 32 4.74 -0.96 13.23
C LYS A 32 4.36 -1.05 11.77
N LEU A 33 4.93 -2.03 11.06
CA LEU A 33 4.74 -2.20 9.64
C LEU A 33 3.72 -3.31 9.38
N HIS A 34 2.84 -3.07 8.41
CA HIS A 34 1.82 -4.03 8.00
C HIS A 34 1.90 -4.25 6.49
N LEU A 35 1.85 -5.51 6.07
CA LEU A 35 1.63 -5.90 4.69
C LEU A 35 0.16 -6.27 4.56
N VAL A 36 -0.61 -5.45 3.85
CA VAL A 36 -2.08 -5.52 3.87
C VAL A 36 -2.61 -6.03 2.54
N TRP A 37 -3.47 -7.03 2.60
CA TRP A 37 -4.16 -7.58 1.43
C TRP A 37 -5.57 -8.05 1.86
N LYS A 38 -6.32 -8.57 0.89
CA LYS A 38 -7.70 -9.04 1.10
C LYS A 38 -7.78 -10.20 2.08
N ASP A 39 -6.79 -11.11 2.01
CA ASP A 39 -6.68 -12.28 2.86
C ASP A 39 -5.20 -12.53 3.16
N LEU A 40 -4.90 -13.55 3.94
CA LEU A 40 -3.54 -13.87 4.35
C LEU A 40 -2.86 -14.90 3.44
N ALA A 41 -3.45 -15.24 2.30
CA ALA A 41 -2.84 -16.15 1.33
C ALA A 41 -1.59 -15.53 0.71
N PRO A 42 -0.58 -16.36 0.36
CA PRO A 42 0.64 -15.85 -0.26
C PRO A 42 0.36 -15.08 -1.55
N VAL A 43 1.13 -14.02 -1.76
CA VAL A 43 1.01 -13.14 -2.91
C VAL A 43 2.32 -13.17 -3.69
N THR A 44 2.25 -13.38 -4.99
CA THR A 44 3.44 -13.49 -5.85
C THR A 44 3.69 -12.17 -6.58
N SER A 45 4.92 -11.67 -6.49
CA SER A 45 5.35 -10.45 -7.16
C SER A 45 5.49 -10.66 -8.67
N SER A 46 5.74 -9.58 -9.40
CA SER A 46 5.93 -9.62 -10.86
C SER A 46 7.12 -10.49 -11.30
N THR A 47 8.08 -10.71 -10.43
CA THR A 47 9.26 -11.53 -10.73
C THR A 47 9.25 -12.91 -10.05
N GLY A 48 8.14 -13.27 -9.40
CA GLY A 48 7.98 -14.58 -8.79
C GLY A 48 8.35 -14.67 -7.31
N LEU A 49 8.77 -13.57 -6.69
CA LEU A 49 9.03 -13.55 -5.25
C LEU A 49 7.71 -13.59 -4.49
N VAL A 50 7.61 -14.48 -3.49
CA VAL A 50 6.38 -14.70 -2.73
C VAL A 50 6.45 -13.96 -1.41
N PHE A 51 5.38 -13.21 -1.10
CA PHE A 51 5.19 -12.52 0.17
C PHE A 51 3.97 -13.07 0.88
N THR A 52 4.00 -13.06 2.20
CA THR A 52 2.83 -13.37 3.02
C THR A 52 2.30 -12.08 3.64
N PRO A 53 1.02 -11.73 3.40
CA PRO A 53 0.41 -10.59 4.09
C PRO A 53 0.42 -10.78 5.60
N THR A 54 0.54 -9.70 6.33
CA THR A 54 0.48 -9.73 7.81
C THR A 54 -0.85 -9.25 8.34
N MET A 55 -1.71 -8.67 7.47
CA MET A 55 -2.96 -8.06 7.88
C MET A 55 -3.96 -8.09 6.72
N THR A 56 -5.22 -8.35 7.03
CA THR A 56 -6.31 -8.22 6.05
C THR A 56 -6.86 -6.80 6.07
N TYR A 57 -7.64 -6.42 5.05
CA TYR A 57 -8.33 -5.13 5.05
C TYR A 57 -9.25 -4.99 6.26
N ALA A 58 -9.96 -6.08 6.61
CA ALA A 58 -10.92 -6.06 7.70
C ALA A 58 -10.27 -5.86 9.08
N ASP A 59 -9.07 -6.40 9.27
CA ASP A 59 -8.37 -6.36 10.55
C ASP A 59 -7.34 -5.23 10.64
N CYS A 60 -7.12 -4.49 9.55
CA CYS A 60 -6.11 -3.45 9.50
C CYS A 60 -6.45 -2.30 10.45
N PRO A 61 -5.52 -1.90 11.33
CA PRO A 61 -5.76 -0.74 12.17
C PRO A 61 -5.79 0.54 11.34
N THR A 62 -6.19 1.64 11.96
CA THR A 62 -6.07 2.96 11.35
C THR A 62 -4.59 3.26 11.10
N LEU A 63 -4.23 3.47 9.85
CA LEU A 63 -2.85 3.71 9.44
C LEU A 63 -2.51 5.19 9.54
N ASP A 64 -1.30 5.48 10.01
CA ASP A 64 -0.73 6.83 9.96
C ASP A 64 -0.12 7.11 8.58
N VAL A 65 0.47 6.09 7.98
CA VAL A 65 1.08 6.16 6.65
C VAL A 65 0.55 4.99 5.81
N LEU A 66 0.02 5.32 4.65
CA LEU A 66 -0.41 4.34 3.66
C LEU A 66 0.52 4.43 2.46
N CYS A 67 1.11 3.30 2.08
CA CYS A 67 2.02 3.23 0.93
C CYS A 67 1.48 2.26 -0.11
N VAL A 68 1.37 2.72 -1.35
CA VAL A 68 0.89 1.90 -2.48
C VAL A 68 2.04 1.70 -3.47
N PRO A 69 2.65 0.50 -3.48
CA PRO A 69 3.68 0.17 -4.48
C PRO A 69 3.10 0.06 -5.88
N GLY A 70 3.97 0.06 -6.87
CA GLY A 70 3.60 -0.18 -8.25
C GLY A 70 3.81 -1.63 -8.68
N GLY A 71 3.68 -1.86 -9.96
CA GLY A 71 3.91 -3.16 -10.59
C GLY A 71 2.87 -3.49 -11.65
N SER A 72 3.06 -4.61 -12.33
CA SER A 72 2.13 -5.04 -13.39
C SER A 72 0.72 -5.36 -12.87
N GLY A 73 0.58 -5.60 -11.57
CA GLY A 73 -0.72 -5.91 -10.94
C GLY A 73 -1.60 -4.71 -10.66
N VAL A 74 -1.17 -3.46 -10.97
CA VAL A 74 -1.96 -2.26 -10.66
C VAL A 74 -3.24 -2.17 -11.50
N GLY A 75 -3.24 -2.71 -12.73
CA GLY A 75 -4.43 -2.67 -13.58
C GLY A 75 -5.66 -3.27 -12.91
N PRO A 76 -5.62 -4.54 -12.47
CA PRO A 76 -6.73 -5.15 -11.74
C PRO A 76 -7.11 -4.41 -10.46
N LEU A 77 -6.15 -3.80 -9.76
CA LEU A 77 -6.45 -3.04 -8.54
C LEU A 77 -7.30 -1.80 -8.83
N MET A 78 -7.05 -1.15 -9.96
CA MET A 78 -7.79 0.06 -10.34
C MET A 78 -9.28 -0.21 -10.57
N GLU A 79 -9.64 -1.48 -10.79
CA GLU A 79 -11.01 -1.91 -11.03
C GLU A 79 -11.59 -2.73 -9.89
N ASP A 80 -10.89 -2.83 -8.76
CA ASP A 80 -11.28 -3.64 -7.62
C ASP A 80 -11.94 -2.78 -6.54
N PRO A 81 -13.27 -2.82 -6.42
CA PRO A 81 -13.97 -1.98 -5.43
C PRO A 81 -13.52 -2.20 -4.00
N GLN A 82 -13.22 -3.43 -3.63
CA GLN A 82 -12.78 -3.75 -2.27
C GLN A 82 -11.47 -3.03 -1.92
N THR A 83 -10.51 -3.06 -2.84
CA THR A 83 -9.22 -2.38 -2.65
C THR A 83 -9.41 -0.87 -2.63
N LEU A 84 -10.18 -0.32 -3.57
CA LEU A 84 -10.41 1.12 -3.65
C LEU A 84 -11.13 1.65 -2.41
N ASP A 85 -12.11 0.90 -1.90
CA ASP A 85 -12.84 1.29 -0.69
C ASP A 85 -11.92 1.26 0.53
N PHE A 86 -11.04 0.25 0.64
CA PHE A 86 -10.05 0.20 1.70
C PHE A 86 -9.13 1.42 1.68
N LEU A 87 -8.61 1.78 0.50
CA LEU A 87 -7.72 2.94 0.35
C LEU A 87 -8.44 4.24 0.72
N ARG A 88 -9.68 4.42 0.27
CA ARG A 88 -10.47 5.61 0.61
C ARG A 88 -10.71 5.71 2.11
N ALA A 89 -11.07 4.61 2.74
CA ALA A 89 -11.33 4.59 4.19
C ALA A 89 -10.08 4.96 4.98
N GLN A 90 -8.94 4.38 4.64
CA GLN A 90 -7.68 4.68 5.32
C GLN A 90 -7.22 6.11 5.08
N ALA A 91 -7.43 6.64 3.87
CA ALA A 91 -7.00 7.98 3.52
C ALA A 91 -7.75 9.07 4.29
N LEU A 92 -8.94 8.77 4.83
CA LEU A 92 -9.68 9.74 5.65
C LEU A 92 -8.93 10.13 6.91
N THR A 93 -8.13 9.24 7.45
CA THR A 93 -7.45 9.44 8.74
C THR A 93 -5.93 9.35 8.65
N ALA A 94 -5.38 8.83 7.55
CA ALA A 94 -3.94 8.72 7.39
C ALA A 94 -3.29 10.11 7.30
N ARG A 95 -2.16 10.27 7.98
CA ARG A 95 -1.38 11.52 7.93
C ARG A 95 -0.69 11.67 6.57
N TYR A 96 -0.23 10.55 6.01
CA TYR A 96 0.45 10.53 4.71
C TYR A 96 -0.09 9.37 3.88
N VAL A 97 -0.43 9.68 2.62
CA VAL A 97 -0.79 8.70 1.60
C VAL A 97 0.29 8.80 0.53
N THR A 98 1.05 7.72 0.36
CA THR A 98 2.20 7.70 -0.52
C THR A 98 2.07 6.61 -1.58
N SER A 99 2.79 6.77 -2.67
CA SER A 99 2.84 5.77 -3.73
C SER A 99 4.24 5.74 -4.34
N VAL A 100 4.58 4.60 -4.95
CA VAL A 100 5.83 4.41 -5.66
C VAL A 100 5.49 3.99 -7.09
N CYS A 101 6.14 4.60 -8.08
CA CYS A 101 5.97 4.28 -9.50
C CYS A 101 4.47 4.28 -9.89
N THR A 102 4.01 3.21 -10.54
CA THR A 102 2.63 3.08 -11.02
C THR A 102 1.58 2.94 -9.90
N GLY A 103 2.00 2.84 -8.63
CA GLY A 103 1.07 2.87 -7.50
C GLY A 103 0.22 4.13 -7.45
N SER A 104 0.70 5.24 -8.01
CA SER A 104 -0.07 6.49 -8.11
C SER A 104 -1.33 6.32 -8.96
N LEU A 105 -1.33 5.41 -9.93
CA LEU A 105 -2.52 5.12 -10.75
C LEU A 105 -3.64 4.53 -9.91
N VAL A 106 -3.30 3.69 -8.94
CA VAL A 106 -4.28 3.11 -8.02
C VAL A 106 -4.88 4.19 -7.13
N LEU A 107 -4.06 5.10 -6.60
CA LEU A 107 -4.54 6.24 -5.83
C LEU A 107 -5.45 7.13 -6.67
N GLY A 108 -5.09 7.35 -7.93
CA GLY A 108 -5.93 8.10 -8.87
C GLY A 108 -7.29 7.44 -9.08
N ALA A 109 -7.32 6.11 -9.26
CA ALA A 109 -8.56 5.34 -9.42
C ALA A 109 -9.44 5.43 -8.17
N ALA A 110 -8.83 5.54 -6.98
CA ALA A 110 -9.57 5.73 -5.73
C ALA A 110 -10.05 7.18 -5.53
N GLY A 111 -9.68 8.10 -6.41
CA GLY A 111 -10.05 9.50 -6.30
C GLY A 111 -9.22 10.30 -5.31
N LEU A 112 -8.09 9.78 -4.88
CA LEU A 112 -7.28 10.38 -3.81
C LEU A 112 -6.29 11.43 -4.30
N LEU A 113 -6.11 11.59 -5.61
CA LEU A 113 -5.17 12.58 -6.17
C LEU A 113 -5.84 13.90 -6.54
N ARG A 114 -7.15 13.99 -6.46
CA ARG A 114 -7.88 15.22 -6.82
C ARG A 114 -7.53 16.35 -5.88
N GLY A 115 -7.13 17.50 -6.48
CA GLY A 115 -6.84 18.70 -5.73
C GLY A 115 -5.63 18.62 -4.82
N ARG A 116 -4.81 17.57 -4.97
CA ARG A 116 -3.62 17.39 -4.16
C ARG A 116 -2.36 17.76 -4.93
N LYS A 117 -1.40 18.34 -4.22
CA LYS A 117 -0.07 18.50 -4.77
C LYS A 117 0.62 17.14 -4.79
N ILE A 118 1.15 16.80 -5.96
CA ILE A 118 1.95 15.58 -6.13
C ILE A 118 3.40 16.00 -5.98
N GLY A 119 4.03 15.55 -4.88
CA GLY A 119 5.46 15.73 -4.69
C GLY A 119 6.23 14.66 -5.44
N ARG A 120 7.36 15.04 -6.03
CA ARG A 120 8.33 14.10 -6.58
C ARG A 120 9.50 13.97 -5.62
N ALA A 121 9.86 12.75 -5.37
CA ALA A 121 11.13 12.46 -4.73
C ALA A 121 12.25 12.60 -5.75
#